data_229c635d5306dc61600ac06192bb1207
#
_entry.id   229c635d5306dc61600ac06192bb1207
#
_cell.length_a   1.000
_cell.length_b   1.000
_cell.length_c   1.000
_cell.angle_alpha   90.00
_cell.angle_beta   90.00
_cell.angle_gamma   90.00
#
_symmetry.space_group_name_H-M   'P 1'
#
loop_
_entity.id
_entity.type
_entity.pdbx_description
1 polymer ?
#
loop_
_entity_poly.entity_id
_entity_poly.type
_entity_poly.pdbx_seq_one_letter_code
_entity_poly.pdbx_strand_id
1 'polypeptide(L)'
;MKTIASVVLVTLVVASSTANCLAQVAGSSVIGVTATEVREVANGWSAKKKILGKDVYNPEGQKIGSISDLIVAPDRAVSYAIVGVGGFLGMLKHDVAVPVSQFKEEGGKIVLPGATKEALKAAPEFEYAK
;
A
#
# COMPACT_ATOMS: atom_id res chain seq x y z
N MET A 1 -56.72 -55.40 -8.86
CA MET A 1 -56.28 -55.00 -8.75
C MET A 1 -55.68 -54.21 -8.67
N LYS A 2 -55.40 -53.54 -8.41
CA LYS A 2 -54.85 -52.84 -8.29
C LYS A 2 -54.24 -51.98 -8.31
N THR A 3 -53.98 -51.20 -8.29
CA THR A 3 -53.52 -50.38 -8.34
C THR A 3 -52.87 -49.68 -8.01
N ILE A 4 -52.34 -49.00 -7.96
CA ILE A 4 -51.60 -48.31 -7.69
C ILE A 4 -51.19 -47.27 -7.85
N ALA A 5 -50.98 -46.61 -7.54
CA ALA A 5 -50.86 -45.54 -7.58
C ALA A 5 -49.69 -45.01 -7.35
N SER A 6 -49.14 -44.61 -8.00
CA SER A 6 -48.04 -44.14 -7.84
C SER A 6 -47.98 -42.83 -7.70
N VAL A 7 -47.66 -42.40 -6.87
CA VAL A 7 -47.53 -41.16 -6.71
C VAL A 7 -46.31 -40.69 -6.91
N VAL A 8 -46.13 -39.93 -7.62
CA VAL A 8 -45.01 -39.43 -7.85
C VAL A 8 -44.86 -38.26 -7.19
N LEU A 9 -44.13 -38.13 -6.43
CA LEU A 9 -43.95 -37.05 -5.90
C LEU A 9 -42.89 -36.37 -6.41
N VAL A 10 -42.99 -35.47 -6.85
CA VAL A 10 -42.02 -34.73 -7.37
C VAL A 10 -41.63 -33.80 -6.46
N THR A 11 -40.69 -33.84 -6.03
CA THR A 11 -40.25 -32.93 -5.23
C THR A 11 -39.52 -31.99 -5.89
N LEU A 12 -39.82 -30.98 -5.94
CA LEU A 12 -39.18 -30.08 -6.56
C LEU A 12 -38.30 -29.48 -5.68
N VAL A 13 -37.23 -29.42 -5.93
CA VAL A 13 -36.38 -28.84 -5.20
C VAL A 13 -36.06 -27.61 -5.70
N VAL A 14 -36.27 -26.73 -5.19
CA VAL A 14 -35.98 -25.58 -5.62
C VAL A 14 -34.77 -25.20 -5.12
N ALA A 15 -33.97 -25.03 -5.76
CA ALA A 15 -32.83 -24.63 -5.42
C ALA A 15 -32.81 -23.28 -5.26
N SER A 16 -32.69 -22.84 -4.40
CA SER A 16 -32.67 -21.60 -4.27
C SER A 16 -31.48 -21.07 -4.36
N SER A 17 -31.20 -20.53 -5.16
CA SER A 17 -30.10 -20.01 -5.36
C SER A 17 -30.06 -18.84 -4.81
N THR A 18 -29.53 -18.63 -4.17
CA THR A 18 -29.42 -17.63 -3.60
C THR A 18 -28.51 -16.80 -3.96
N ALA A 19 -28.49 -16.36 -4.64
CA ALA A 19 -27.72 -15.55 -5.12
C ALA A 19 -27.57 -14.49 -4.38
N ASN A 20 -26.90 -14.17 -4.06
CA ASN A 20 -26.72 -13.27 -3.39
C ASN A 20 -26.16 -12.21 -3.82
N CYS A 21 -25.87 -11.97 -4.41
CA CYS A 21 -25.35 -11.02 -5.00
C CYS A 21 -25.67 -9.84 -4.61
N LEU A 22 -26.23 -9.78 -4.34
CA LEU A 22 -26.50 -8.90 -4.05
C LEU A 22 -26.10 -7.79 -3.76
N ALA A 23 -25.53 -7.78 -3.48
CA ALA A 23 -25.03 -6.81 -3.04
C ALA A 23 -24.95 -5.75 -3.83
N GLN A 24 -25.04 -5.85 -4.80
CA GLN A 24 -24.83 -4.94 -5.58
C GLN A 24 -25.85 -4.05 -5.69
N VAL A 25 -25.75 -3.05 -5.23
CA VAL A 25 -26.67 -2.15 -5.39
C VAL A 25 -26.31 -1.46 -6.56
N ALA A 26 -26.93 -1.60 -7.49
CA ALA A 26 -26.64 -1.00 -8.71
C ALA A 26 -26.63 0.48 -8.55
N GLY A 27 -25.70 1.09 -9.07
CA GLY A 27 -25.65 2.52 -9.04
C GLY A 27 -25.04 3.11 -7.82
N SER A 28 -24.66 2.30 -6.88
CA SER A 28 -24.16 2.83 -5.71
C SER A 28 -22.70 2.64 -5.77
N SER A 29 -21.95 3.58 -6.09
CA SER A 29 -20.54 3.40 -6.04
C SER A 29 -20.14 3.78 -4.64
N VAL A 30 -19.45 2.92 -4.01
CA VAL A 30 -18.93 3.21 -2.69
C VAL A 30 -17.67 4.02 -2.88
N ILE A 31 -17.68 5.21 -2.41
CA ILE A 31 -16.51 6.06 -2.48
C ILE A 31 -15.78 5.96 -1.15
N GLY A 32 -14.52 5.61 -1.22
CA GLY A 32 -13.73 5.48 -0.01
C GLY A 32 -13.68 4.05 0.50
N VAL A 33 -13.40 3.92 1.75
CA VAL A 33 -13.23 2.62 2.37
C VAL A 33 -14.36 2.34 3.35
N THR A 34 -14.57 1.09 3.64
CA THR A 34 -15.59 0.68 4.60
C THR A 34 -15.17 1.04 6.03
N ALA A 35 -16.11 1.00 6.94
CA ALA A 35 -15.83 1.30 8.34
C ALA A 35 -14.77 0.35 8.94
N THR A 36 -14.71 -0.87 8.45
CA THR A 36 -13.72 -1.81 8.93
C THR A 36 -12.34 -1.42 8.39
N GLU A 37 -12.28 -1.07 7.13
CA GLU A 37 -11.02 -0.69 6.51
C GLU A 37 -10.46 0.61 7.06
N VAL A 38 -11.30 1.48 7.62
CA VAL A 38 -10.82 2.72 8.24
C VAL A 38 -9.80 2.41 9.34
N ARG A 39 -10.01 1.34 10.06
CA ARG A 39 -9.08 0.97 11.13
C ARG A 39 -7.73 0.53 10.55
N GLU A 40 -7.77 -0.16 9.43
CA GLU A 40 -6.54 -0.59 8.77
C GLU A 40 -5.80 0.62 8.22
N VAL A 41 -6.52 1.54 7.62
CA VAL A 41 -5.92 2.78 7.12
C VAL A 41 -5.30 3.56 8.27
N ALA A 42 -5.98 3.59 9.43
CA ALA A 42 -5.48 4.33 10.58
C ALA A 42 -4.17 3.75 11.13
N ASN A 43 -3.92 2.47 10.88
CA ASN A 43 -2.68 1.83 11.31
C ASN A 43 -1.55 2.02 10.30
N GLY A 44 -1.85 2.61 9.17
CA GLY A 44 -0.84 2.87 8.15
C GLY A 44 0.04 4.05 8.52
N TRP A 45 1.05 4.27 7.73
CA TRP A 45 1.95 5.38 7.95
C TRP A 45 1.39 6.64 7.31
N SER A 46 1.21 7.66 8.11
CA SER A 46 0.78 8.94 7.61
C SER A 46 1.94 9.57 6.85
N ALA A 47 1.74 9.87 5.58
CA ALA A 47 2.78 10.50 4.78
C ALA A 47 3.21 11.83 5.41
N LYS A 48 2.25 12.62 5.83
CA LYS A 48 2.54 13.92 6.40
C LYS A 48 3.26 13.83 7.75
N LYS A 49 2.84 12.91 8.58
CA LYS A 49 3.35 12.84 9.96
C LYS A 49 4.55 11.95 10.15
N LYS A 50 4.64 10.88 9.37
CA LYS A 50 5.65 9.86 9.59
C LYS A 50 6.65 9.66 8.46
N ILE A 51 6.42 10.24 7.32
CA ILE A 51 7.27 10.01 6.16
C ILE A 51 7.95 11.29 5.67
N LEU A 52 7.15 12.26 5.27
CA LEU A 52 7.70 13.46 4.64
C LEU A 52 8.58 14.25 5.60
N GLY A 53 9.75 14.61 5.14
CA GLY A 53 10.69 15.39 5.92
C GLY A 53 11.44 14.60 6.98
N LYS A 54 11.24 13.28 7.03
CA LYS A 54 11.91 12.48 8.05
C LYS A 54 13.26 11.98 7.57
N ASP A 55 14.14 11.80 8.53
CA ASP A 55 15.47 11.26 8.25
C ASP A 55 15.39 9.76 8.08
N VAL A 56 16.22 9.23 7.22
CA VAL A 56 16.33 7.79 6.99
C VAL A 56 17.65 7.31 7.55
N TYR A 57 17.60 6.21 8.27
CA TYR A 57 18.78 5.65 8.93
C TYR A 57 19.10 4.25 8.40
N ASN A 58 20.33 3.85 8.52
CA ASN A 58 20.71 2.46 8.26
C ASN A 58 20.53 1.65 9.56
N PRO A 59 20.63 0.33 9.51
CA PRO A 59 20.48 -0.49 10.72
C PRO A 59 21.49 -0.17 11.82
N GLU A 60 22.61 0.44 11.48
CA GLU A 60 23.61 0.82 12.47
C GLU A 60 23.29 2.14 13.16
N GLY A 61 22.21 2.78 12.78
CA GLY A 61 21.77 4.02 13.39
C GLY A 61 22.36 5.28 12.77
N GLN A 62 23.02 5.16 11.62
CA GLN A 62 23.58 6.31 10.96
C GLN A 62 22.56 6.90 9.98
N LYS A 63 22.47 8.21 9.95
CA LYS A 63 21.58 8.87 9.01
C LYS A 63 22.19 8.78 7.62
N ILE A 64 21.40 8.24 6.67
CA ILE A 64 21.84 8.07 5.30
C ILE A 64 21.14 9.01 4.32
N GLY A 65 20.09 9.66 4.74
CA GLY A 65 19.37 10.59 3.88
C GLY A 65 18.11 11.09 4.56
N SER A 66 17.28 11.76 3.80
CA SER A 66 15.98 12.23 4.29
C SER A 66 14.95 12.14 3.19
N ILE A 67 13.70 11.94 3.57
CA ILE A 67 12.61 11.78 2.62
C ILE A 67 12.07 13.15 2.23
N SER A 68 12.12 13.48 0.96
CA SER A 68 11.64 14.75 0.47
C SER A 68 10.26 14.68 -0.15
N ASP A 69 9.84 13.54 -0.63
CA ASP A 69 8.56 13.38 -1.29
C ASP A 69 8.07 11.95 -1.26
N LEU A 70 6.82 11.75 -1.60
CA LEU A 70 6.21 10.45 -1.71
C LEU A 70 5.48 10.38 -3.04
N ILE A 71 5.88 9.48 -3.91
CA ILE A 71 5.28 9.31 -5.22
C ILE A 71 4.34 8.12 -5.17
N VAL A 72 3.09 8.35 -5.52
CA VAL A 72 2.07 7.32 -5.53
C VAL A 72 1.77 6.96 -6.97
N ALA A 73 1.82 5.67 -7.27
CA ALA A 73 1.47 5.19 -8.60
C ALA A 73 -0.04 4.94 -8.61
N PRO A 74 -0.81 5.72 -9.35
CA PRO A 74 -2.28 5.61 -9.29
C PRO A 74 -2.83 4.34 -9.93
N ASP A 75 -2.03 3.68 -10.76
CA ASP A 75 -2.45 2.47 -11.46
C ASP A 75 -2.09 1.18 -10.72
N ARG A 76 -1.45 1.29 -9.59
CA ARG A 76 -1.05 0.13 -8.80
C ARG A 76 -0.84 0.55 -7.36
N ALA A 77 -0.92 -0.40 -6.48
CA ALA A 77 -0.82 -0.12 -5.05
C ALA A 77 0.64 -0.01 -4.60
N VAL A 78 1.41 0.82 -5.24
CA VAL A 78 2.82 0.99 -4.92
C VAL A 78 3.12 2.46 -4.70
N SER A 79 3.88 2.74 -3.67
CA SER A 79 4.32 4.08 -3.38
C SER A 79 5.83 4.09 -3.22
N TYR A 80 6.45 5.18 -3.63
CA TYR A 80 7.89 5.34 -3.55
C TYR A 80 8.22 6.58 -2.74
N ALA A 81 9.16 6.46 -1.84
CA ALA A 81 9.67 7.62 -1.11
C ALA A 81 10.90 8.13 -1.83
N ILE A 82 10.99 9.43 -1.98
CA ILE A 82 12.16 10.04 -2.60
C ILE A 82 13.13 10.41 -1.48
N VAL A 83 14.25 9.74 -1.46
CA VAL A 83 15.27 9.94 -0.43
C VAL A 83 16.39 10.78 -0.99
N GLY A 84 16.62 11.91 -0.40
CA GLY A 84 17.74 12.76 -0.78
C GLY A 84 18.97 12.38 0.01
N VAL A 85 20.07 12.12 -0.68
CA VAL A 85 21.31 11.68 -0.08
C VAL A 85 22.39 12.72 -0.35
N GLY A 86 23.13 13.07 0.65
CA GLY A 86 24.19 14.08 0.52
C GLY A 86 23.59 15.48 0.51
N GLY A 87 24.21 16.38 -0.19
CA GLY A 87 23.61 17.69 -0.31
C GLY A 87 23.95 18.64 0.79
N PHE A 88 25.23 18.96 0.95
CA PHE A 88 25.61 19.97 1.87
C PHE A 88 25.21 21.31 1.26
N LEU A 89 24.38 22.06 1.94
CA LEU A 89 23.85 23.33 1.45
C LEU A 89 23.08 23.20 0.13
N GLY A 90 22.43 22.04 -0.07
CA GLY A 90 21.64 21.83 -1.27
C GLY A 90 22.44 21.50 -2.51
N MET A 91 23.74 21.36 -2.38
CA MET A 91 24.60 21.05 -3.53
C MET A 91 24.91 19.58 -3.56
N LEU A 92 24.99 18.99 -4.73
CA LEU A 92 25.30 17.59 -4.92
C LEU A 92 24.32 16.62 -4.26
N LYS A 93 23.09 17.06 -4.10
CA LYS A 93 22.07 16.18 -3.56
C LYS A 93 21.67 15.18 -4.62
N HIS A 94 21.60 13.93 -4.22
CA HIS A 94 21.21 12.84 -5.10
C HIS A 94 19.90 12.26 -4.60
N ASP A 95 18.85 12.35 -5.39
CA ASP A 95 17.55 11.84 -5.02
C ASP A 95 17.34 10.43 -5.57
N VAL A 96 16.84 9.55 -4.74
CA VAL A 96 16.64 8.15 -5.10
C VAL A 96 15.22 7.74 -4.76
N ALA A 97 14.54 7.05 -5.67
CA ALA A 97 13.21 6.52 -5.41
C ALA A 97 13.33 5.14 -4.77
N VAL A 98 12.76 4.99 -3.60
CA VAL A 98 12.80 3.72 -2.87
C VAL A 98 11.37 3.28 -2.55
N PRO A 99 10.99 2.05 -2.91
CA PRO A 99 9.65 1.57 -2.56
C PRO A 99 9.42 1.65 -1.06
N VAL A 100 8.27 2.16 -0.67
CA VAL A 100 7.95 2.33 0.75
C VAL A 100 8.01 1.01 1.50
N SER A 101 7.72 -0.09 0.83
CA SER A 101 7.76 -1.42 1.44
C SER A 101 9.15 -1.85 1.92
N GLN A 102 10.19 -1.19 1.46
CA GLN A 102 11.55 -1.52 1.90
C GLN A 102 11.94 -0.85 3.21
N PHE A 103 11.17 0.14 3.66
CA PHE A 103 11.47 0.82 4.90
C PHE A 103 10.87 0.10 6.08
N LYS A 104 11.47 0.27 7.24
CA LYS A 104 10.95 -0.25 8.50
C LYS A 104 10.95 0.88 9.53
N GLU A 105 10.07 0.77 10.50
CA GLU A 105 10.05 1.71 11.59
C GLU A 105 10.64 1.01 12.81
N GLU A 106 11.70 1.56 13.35
CA GLU A 106 12.34 1.02 14.54
C GLU A 106 12.61 2.15 15.52
N GLY A 107 12.06 2.06 16.70
CA GLY A 107 12.27 3.07 17.72
C GLY A 107 11.88 4.48 17.31
N GLY A 108 10.86 4.61 16.50
CA GLY A 108 10.41 5.92 16.02
C GLY A 108 11.23 6.45 14.85
N LYS A 109 12.18 5.69 14.35
CA LYS A 109 13.01 6.09 13.23
C LYS A 109 12.68 5.27 12.00
N ILE A 110 12.84 5.86 10.84
CA ILE A 110 12.67 5.15 9.59
C ILE A 110 14.02 4.58 9.21
N VAL A 111 14.04 3.26 9.07
CA VAL A 111 15.27 2.53 8.78
C VAL A 111 15.15 1.87 7.42
N LEU A 112 16.18 1.96 6.62
CA LEU A 112 16.24 1.29 5.33
C LEU A 112 17.29 0.19 5.44
N PRO A 113 16.86 -1.06 5.65
CA PRO A 113 17.81 -2.17 5.82
C PRO A 113 18.67 -2.38 4.57
N GLY A 114 19.94 -2.67 4.80
CA GLY A 114 20.85 -2.93 3.69
C GLY A 114 21.35 -1.71 2.95
N ALA A 115 20.92 -0.53 3.35
CA ALA A 115 21.31 0.68 2.64
C ALA A 115 22.55 1.32 3.26
N THR A 116 23.36 1.90 2.40
CA THR A 116 24.48 2.73 2.83
C THR A 116 24.41 4.01 2.01
N LYS A 117 25.11 5.05 2.45
CA LYS A 117 25.16 6.28 1.66
C LYS A 117 25.74 6.00 0.28
N GLU A 118 26.74 5.15 0.22
CA GLU A 118 27.41 4.82 -1.04
C GLU A 118 26.46 4.08 -1.97
N ALA A 119 25.68 3.15 -1.45
CA ALA A 119 24.72 2.41 -2.25
C ALA A 119 23.63 3.34 -2.80
N LEU A 120 23.18 4.28 -1.98
CA LEU A 120 22.15 5.23 -2.43
C LEU A 120 22.74 6.20 -3.46
N LYS A 121 23.96 6.64 -3.27
CA LYS A 121 24.59 7.53 -4.25
C LYS A 121 24.84 6.82 -5.58
N ALA A 122 25.00 5.51 -5.56
CA ALA A 122 25.19 4.73 -6.77
C ALA A 122 23.88 4.35 -7.45
N ALA A 123 22.76 4.52 -6.78
CA ALA A 123 21.45 4.21 -7.35
C ALA A 123 21.07 5.24 -8.41
N PRO A 124 20.19 4.87 -9.33
CA PRO A 124 19.74 5.82 -10.37
C PRO A 124 19.10 7.04 -9.73
N GLU A 125 19.43 8.20 -10.25
CA GLU A 125 18.88 9.43 -9.74
C GLU A 125 17.43 9.59 -10.18
N PHE A 126 16.60 10.00 -9.28
CA PHE A 126 15.19 10.25 -9.57
C PHE A 126 15.00 11.68 -10.07
N GLU A 127 14.27 11.82 -11.15
CA GLU A 127 13.87 13.11 -11.66
C GLU A 127 12.38 13.06 -11.96
N TYR A 128 11.68 14.16 -11.70
CA TYR A 128 10.26 14.23 -12.00
C TYR A 128 10.05 14.24 -13.52
N ALA A 129 8.96 13.62 -13.94
CA ALA A 129 8.59 13.68 -15.35
C ALA A 129 8.19 15.11 -15.70
N LYS A 130 8.47 15.50 -16.92
CA LYS A 130 8.13 16.83 -17.40
C LYS A 130 6.76 16.85 -18.02
#